data_8375d86d60d89837ce464dcc2af421e1
#
_entry.id   8375d86d60d89837ce464dcc2af421e1
#
_cell.length_a   1.000
_cell.length_b   1.000
_cell.length_c   1.000
_cell.angle_alpha   90.00
_cell.angle_beta   90.00
_cell.angle_gamma   90.00
#
_symmetry.space_group_name_H-M   'P 1'
#
loop_
_entity.id
_entity.type
_entity.pdbx_description
1 polymer ?
#
loop_
_entity_poly.entity_id
_entity_poly.type
_entity_poly.pdbx_seq_one_letter_code
_entity_poly.pdbx_strand_id
1 'polypeptide(L)'
;MAWQDRPRRTRRRWAAALVLALCWVEGAAAQVVDIPSRPGVTQRLLLIKPAQAQATVVLLAGGHGGLRLFNNGTMRWGGENFLVRTHEQFAEQGLAVALLDVPSDRRRPPFLEGFRQTPEHAADLKATIAWLRREWGLPVWLAGTSRGTQSVAFVATELQGPDGPDGIVLSSSILSDERTLAVPALPLQRIRVPVLVVHHERDGCRLCAFNQVAALMDGLTAAPRKQLLAFSGGISEGDPCHAKAHHGFNGIEADVVRQAAAWMLAR
;
A
#
# COMPACT_ATOMS: atom_id res chain seq x y z
N MET A 1 -36.28 -74.92 41.59
CA MET A 1 -36.62 -73.98 40.51
C MET A 1 -36.26 -72.57 40.96
N ALA A 2 -35.11 -72.07 40.52
CA ALA A 2 -34.61 -70.73 40.91
C ALA A 2 -34.54 -69.93 39.64
N TRP A 3 -35.27 -68.83 39.57
CA TRP A 3 -35.23 -67.87 38.48
C TRP A 3 -34.13 -66.83 38.83
N GLN A 4 -33.12 -66.66 37.91
CA GLN A 4 -32.08 -65.70 38.03
C GLN A 4 -32.50 -64.42 37.28
N ASP A 5 -32.68 -63.32 38.04
CA ASP A 5 -32.84 -61.98 37.50
C ASP A 5 -31.51 -61.45 36.94
N ARG A 6 -31.50 -61.05 35.66
CA ARG A 6 -30.38 -60.34 35.01
C ARG A 6 -30.64 -58.85 35.06
N PRO A 7 -29.69 -57.99 35.49
CA PRO A 7 -29.87 -56.57 35.51
C PRO A 7 -29.76 -56.00 34.08
N ARG A 8 -30.72 -55.13 33.70
CA ARG A 8 -30.76 -54.39 32.44
C ARG A 8 -29.68 -53.29 32.49
N ARG A 9 -28.67 -53.39 31.59
CA ARG A 9 -27.68 -52.32 31.36
C ARG A 9 -28.35 -51.14 30.63
N THR A 10 -28.54 -50.02 31.26
CA THR A 10 -28.91 -48.74 30.68
C THR A 10 -27.73 -48.15 29.91
N ARG A 11 -27.81 -48.09 28.60
CA ARG A 11 -26.86 -47.39 27.74
C ARG A 11 -27.08 -45.88 27.89
N ARG A 12 -26.20 -45.19 28.61
CA ARG A 12 -26.10 -43.74 28.60
C ARG A 12 -25.64 -43.29 27.20
N ARG A 13 -26.54 -42.65 26.45
CA ARG A 13 -26.21 -41.95 25.20
C ARG A 13 -25.56 -40.60 25.61
N TRP A 14 -24.27 -40.47 25.36
CA TRP A 14 -23.57 -39.20 25.41
C TRP A 14 -23.93 -38.44 24.14
N ALA A 15 -24.74 -37.38 24.23
CA ALA A 15 -24.94 -36.44 23.17
C ALA A 15 -23.72 -35.50 23.21
N ALA A 16 -22.81 -35.65 22.26
CA ALA A 16 -21.75 -34.67 22.05
C ALA A 16 -22.37 -33.42 21.40
N ALA A 17 -22.52 -32.36 22.16
CA ALA A 17 -22.89 -31.04 21.64
C ALA A 17 -21.67 -30.46 20.91
N LEU A 18 -21.71 -30.42 19.59
CA LEU A 18 -20.76 -29.67 18.77
C LEU A 18 -21.08 -28.17 18.95
N VAL A 19 -20.27 -27.47 19.74
CA VAL A 19 -20.27 -26.01 19.81
C VAL A 19 -19.53 -25.48 18.58
N LEU A 20 -20.27 -25.11 17.55
CA LEU A 20 -19.73 -24.30 16.45
C LEU A 20 -19.40 -22.91 16.99
N ALA A 21 -18.12 -22.66 17.26
CA ALA A 21 -17.62 -21.33 17.50
C ALA A 21 -17.68 -20.55 16.16
N LEU A 22 -18.73 -19.76 15.97
CA LEU A 22 -18.75 -18.73 14.93
C LEU A 22 -17.69 -17.68 15.30
N CYS A 23 -16.52 -17.76 14.68
CA CYS A 23 -15.57 -16.65 14.68
C CYS A 23 -16.21 -15.50 13.88
N TRP A 24 -16.75 -14.52 14.58
CA TRP A 24 -17.09 -13.24 13.97
C TRP A 24 -15.77 -12.58 13.56
N VAL A 25 -15.51 -12.53 12.24
CA VAL A 25 -14.48 -11.68 11.70
C VAL A 25 -15.04 -10.26 11.75
N GLU A 26 -14.75 -9.53 12.82
CA GLU A 26 -15.00 -8.09 12.83
C GLU A 26 -14.14 -7.47 11.72
N GLY A 27 -14.79 -7.05 10.66
CA GLY A 27 -14.15 -6.27 9.61
C GLY A 27 -13.56 -5.01 10.24
N ALA A 28 -12.28 -4.73 9.98
CA ALA A 28 -11.63 -3.52 10.49
C ALA A 28 -12.37 -2.28 9.96
N ALA A 29 -12.99 -1.51 10.85
CA ALA A 29 -13.66 -0.28 10.48
C ALA A 29 -12.63 0.75 9.97
N ALA A 30 -12.93 1.37 8.82
CA ALA A 30 -12.12 2.44 8.29
C ALA A 30 -12.25 3.70 9.19
N GLN A 31 -11.13 4.31 9.54
CA GLN A 31 -11.07 5.52 10.36
C GLN A 31 -10.29 6.62 9.65
N VAL A 32 -10.78 7.86 9.68
CA VAL A 32 -10.06 9.02 9.17
C VAL A 32 -9.44 9.80 10.32
N VAL A 33 -8.15 10.10 10.21
CA VAL A 33 -7.40 10.87 11.21
C VAL A 33 -6.61 11.99 10.55
N ASP A 34 -6.41 13.08 11.28
CA ASP A 34 -5.45 14.14 10.95
C ASP A 34 -4.32 14.12 11.98
N ILE A 35 -3.09 13.89 11.57
CA ILE A 35 -1.92 13.85 12.42
C ILE A 35 -1.04 15.09 12.20
N PRO A 36 -0.41 15.67 13.22
CA PRO A 36 0.59 16.73 13.05
C PRO A 36 1.76 16.21 12.22
N SER A 37 2.22 16.97 11.21
CA SER A 37 3.37 16.60 10.38
C SER A 37 4.48 17.66 10.39
N ARG A 38 4.14 18.92 10.18
CA ARG A 38 5.04 20.09 10.26
C ARG A 38 4.37 21.19 11.11
N PRO A 39 5.09 22.22 11.57
CA PRO A 39 4.48 23.33 12.30
C PRO A 39 3.27 23.90 11.56
N GLY A 40 2.07 23.81 12.18
CA GLY A 40 0.81 24.28 11.61
C GLY A 40 0.23 23.42 10.47
N VAL A 41 0.85 22.29 10.15
CA VAL A 41 0.41 21.40 9.06
C VAL A 41 0.02 20.03 9.62
N THR A 42 -1.09 19.48 9.12
CA THR A 42 -1.55 18.12 9.41
C THR A 42 -1.53 17.26 8.17
N GLN A 43 -1.31 15.97 8.37
CA GLN A 43 -1.41 14.94 7.36
C GLN A 43 -2.69 14.13 7.59
N ARG A 44 -3.55 14.02 6.58
CA ARG A 44 -4.80 13.23 6.65
C ARG A 44 -4.60 11.82 6.13
N LEU A 45 -5.12 10.86 6.87
CA LEU A 45 -5.01 9.43 6.59
C LEU A 45 -6.39 8.77 6.69
N LEU A 46 -6.67 7.82 5.78
CA LEU A 46 -7.69 6.78 5.97
C LEU A 46 -6.99 5.52 6.45
N LEU A 47 -7.39 5.01 7.59
CA LEU A 47 -6.77 3.88 8.28
C LEU A 47 -7.69 2.66 8.26
N ILE A 48 -7.13 1.49 7.92
CA ILE A 48 -7.78 0.19 8.07
C ILE A 48 -6.76 -0.74 8.72
N LYS A 49 -7.07 -1.28 9.90
CA LYS A 49 -6.17 -2.20 10.61
C LYS A 49 -6.86 -3.52 10.92
N PRO A 50 -6.63 -4.57 10.15
CA PRO A 50 -7.05 -5.92 10.51
C PRO A 50 -6.43 -6.37 11.84
N ALA A 51 -7.15 -7.22 12.58
CA ALA A 51 -6.71 -7.69 13.91
C ALA A 51 -5.33 -8.40 13.87
N GLN A 52 -5.02 -9.09 12.78
CA GLN A 52 -3.77 -9.86 12.61
C GLN A 52 -2.83 -9.23 11.58
N ALA A 53 -2.86 -7.90 11.45
CA ALA A 53 -1.93 -7.21 10.55
C ALA A 53 -0.47 -7.46 10.94
N GLN A 54 0.38 -7.79 9.94
CA GLN A 54 1.79 -8.13 10.15
C GLN A 54 2.74 -6.99 9.77
N ALA A 55 2.30 -6.09 8.91
CA ALA A 55 3.02 -4.89 8.50
C ALA A 55 2.01 -3.78 8.15
N THR A 56 2.49 -2.56 8.13
CA THR A 56 1.74 -1.38 7.68
C THR A 56 2.15 -1.02 6.26
N VAL A 57 1.19 -0.63 5.43
CA VAL A 57 1.46 -0.01 4.13
C VAL A 57 0.83 1.37 4.04
N VAL A 58 1.64 2.38 3.75
CA VAL A 58 1.19 3.73 3.41
C VAL A 58 1.04 3.81 1.89
N LEU A 59 -0.17 4.08 1.41
CA LEU A 59 -0.51 4.13 0.00
C LEU A 59 -0.51 5.58 -0.51
N LEU A 60 0.34 5.87 -1.49
CA LEU A 60 0.53 7.18 -2.11
C LEU A 60 -0.01 7.19 -3.54
N ALA A 61 -1.10 7.92 -3.74
CA ALA A 61 -1.76 8.02 -5.04
C ALA A 61 -0.88 8.70 -6.09
N GLY A 62 -1.07 8.32 -7.35
CA GLY A 62 -0.54 8.98 -8.53
C GLY A 62 -1.20 10.32 -8.84
N GLY A 63 -0.98 10.83 -10.07
CA GLY A 63 -1.52 12.10 -10.53
C GLY A 63 -1.12 13.27 -9.60
N HIS A 64 -2.05 14.16 -9.31
CA HIS A 64 -1.81 15.30 -8.41
C HIS A 64 -1.78 14.92 -6.92
N GLY A 65 -2.16 13.68 -6.55
CA GLY A 65 -2.08 13.13 -5.19
C GLY A 65 -3.20 13.56 -4.23
N GLY A 66 -3.99 14.59 -4.56
CA GLY A 66 -5.10 15.02 -3.71
C GLY A 66 -6.29 14.09 -3.83
N LEU A 67 -6.78 13.58 -2.70
CA LEU A 67 -7.97 12.72 -2.63
C LEU A 67 -9.21 13.51 -2.18
N ARG A 68 -8.99 14.57 -1.41
CA ARG A 68 -10.04 15.27 -0.67
C ARG A 68 -10.88 14.28 0.14
N LEU A 69 -10.20 13.61 1.03
CA LEU A 69 -10.76 12.63 1.94
C LEU A 69 -11.66 13.32 2.97
N PHE A 70 -12.92 12.85 3.07
CA PHE A 70 -13.89 13.32 4.05
C PHE A 70 -13.84 12.48 5.32
N ASN A 71 -14.40 12.99 6.43
CA ASN A 71 -14.39 12.32 7.74
C ASN A 71 -15.10 10.95 7.74
N ASN A 72 -16.02 10.74 6.81
CA ASN A 72 -16.73 9.47 6.63
C ASN A 72 -15.96 8.46 5.74
N GLY A 73 -14.73 8.76 5.35
CA GLY A 73 -13.90 7.88 4.50
C GLY A 73 -14.16 8.03 3.00
N THR A 74 -15.16 8.82 2.57
CA THR A 74 -15.37 9.05 1.14
C THR A 74 -14.33 10.02 0.58
N MET A 75 -14.05 9.91 -0.72
CA MET A 75 -13.09 10.74 -1.43
C MET A 75 -13.74 11.44 -2.62
N ARG A 76 -13.36 12.68 -2.88
CA ARG A 76 -13.86 13.41 -4.05
C ARG A 76 -13.08 13.09 -5.32
N TRP A 77 -11.78 12.85 -5.20
CA TRP A 77 -10.88 12.59 -6.32
C TRP A 77 -10.06 11.33 -6.10
N GLY A 78 -9.46 10.85 -7.16
CA GLY A 78 -8.49 9.75 -7.09
C GLY A 78 -9.09 8.36 -6.86
N GLY A 79 -10.41 8.22 -6.69
CA GLY A 79 -11.06 6.93 -6.41
C GLY A 79 -10.77 5.83 -7.42
N GLU A 80 -10.50 6.20 -8.67
CA GLU A 80 -10.10 5.26 -9.72
C GLU A 80 -8.61 4.87 -9.69
N ASN A 81 -7.75 5.63 -8.97
CA ASN A 81 -6.33 5.33 -8.88
C ASN A 81 -6.11 3.91 -8.34
N PHE A 82 -5.13 3.18 -8.89
CA PHE A 82 -4.88 1.78 -8.53
C PHE A 82 -4.79 1.56 -7.01
N LEU A 83 -3.88 2.24 -6.32
CA LEU A 83 -3.71 2.06 -4.87
C LEU A 83 -4.91 2.56 -4.05
N VAL A 84 -5.67 3.53 -4.59
CA VAL A 84 -6.85 4.06 -3.92
C VAL A 84 -8.00 3.06 -3.99
N ARG A 85 -8.33 2.56 -5.19
CA ARG A 85 -9.45 1.61 -5.35
C ARG A 85 -9.19 0.21 -4.78
N THR A 86 -7.92 -0.11 -4.51
CA THR A 86 -7.52 -1.42 -3.96
C THR A 86 -7.11 -1.39 -2.50
N HIS A 87 -7.26 -0.27 -1.80
CA HIS A 87 -6.76 -0.12 -0.43
C HIS A 87 -7.35 -1.16 0.54
N GLU A 88 -8.63 -1.53 0.40
CA GLU A 88 -9.26 -2.59 1.19
C GLU A 88 -8.67 -3.97 0.86
N GLN A 89 -8.34 -4.23 -0.41
CA GLN A 89 -7.72 -5.50 -0.81
C GLN A 89 -6.34 -5.70 -0.15
N PHE A 90 -5.55 -4.64 0.06
CA PHE A 90 -4.31 -4.74 0.84
C PHE A 90 -4.59 -5.12 2.31
N ALA A 91 -5.67 -4.61 2.89
CA ALA A 91 -6.07 -4.98 4.25
C ALA A 91 -6.51 -6.46 4.34
N GLU A 92 -7.22 -6.96 3.34
CA GLU A 92 -7.60 -8.37 3.21
C GLU A 92 -6.39 -9.31 3.11
N GLN A 93 -5.24 -8.82 2.62
CA GLN A 93 -3.99 -9.57 2.59
C GLN A 93 -3.20 -9.53 3.92
N GLY A 94 -3.75 -8.99 5.00
CA GLY A 94 -3.09 -8.94 6.32
C GLY A 94 -2.15 -7.76 6.51
N LEU A 95 -2.33 -6.68 5.75
CA LEU A 95 -1.62 -5.43 5.93
C LEU A 95 -2.50 -4.41 6.67
N ALA A 96 -1.93 -3.67 7.62
CA ALA A 96 -2.54 -2.44 8.11
C ALA A 96 -2.34 -1.35 7.04
N VAL A 97 -3.40 -0.69 6.63
CA VAL A 97 -3.40 0.27 5.52
C VAL A 97 -3.55 1.69 6.04
N ALA A 98 -2.71 2.58 5.54
CA ALA A 98 -2.83 4.02 5.71
C ALA A 98 -2.87 4.68 4.32
N LEU A 99 -4.05 5.02 3.82
CA LEU A 99 -4.18 5.75 2.56
C LEU A 99 -3.98 7.24 2.80
N LEU A 100 -2.99 7.82 2.12
CA LEU A 100 -2.52 9.17 2.35
C LEU A 100 -3.24 10.18 1.44
N ASP A 101 -3.85 11.22 2.02
CA ASP A 101 -4.26 12.44 1.29
C ASP A 101 -3.09 13.43 1.26
N VAL A 102 -3.24 14.56 0.62
CA VAL A 102 -2.26 15.66 0.66
C VAL A 102 -2.24 16.34 2.03
N PRO A 103 -1.11 16.93 2.47
CA PRO A 103 -1.05 17.69 3.70
C PRO A 103 -1.96 18.91 3.67
N SER A 104 -2.32 19.44 4.84
CA SER A 104 -3.35 20.47 4.99
C SER A 104 -3.07 21.78 4.25
N ASP A 105 -1.79 22.11 4.03
CA ASP A 105 -1.34 23.27 3.25
C ASP A 105 -1.32 23.03 1.72
N ARG A 106 -1.66 21.80 1.25
CA ARG A 106 -1.67 21.40 -0.15
C ARG A 106 -3.05 20.93 -0.66
N ARG A 107 -4.13 21.29 0.03
CA ARG A 107 -5.50 20.85 -0.31
C ARG A 107 -6.11 21.56 -1.54
N ARG A 108 -5.33 22.40 -2.22
CA ARG A 108 -5.71 23.11 -3.45
C ARG A 108 -4.67 22.88 -4.53
N PRO A 109 -5.03 23.02 -5.83
CA PRO A 109 -4.03 23.00 -6.90
C PRO A 109 -2.87 23.96 -6.60
N PRO A 110 -1.63 23.54 -6.90
CA PRO A 110 -1.25 22.35 -7.68
C PRO A 110 -1.09 21.04 -6.85
N PHE A 111 -1.63 20.96 -5.63
CA PHE A 111 -1.52 19.79 -4.74
C PHE A 111 -0.05 19.35 -4.53
N LEU A 112 0.31 18.09 -4.91
CA LEU A 112 1.69 17.59 -4.80
C LEU A 112 2.54 17.82 -6.04
N GLU A 113 2.04 18.50 -7.08
CA GLU A 113 2.89 18.86 -8.23
C GLU A 113 4.00 19.81 -7.78
N GLY A 114 5.26 19.48 -8.08
CA GLY A 114 6.43 20.22 -7.61
C GLY A 114 6.76 20.03 -6.11
N PHE A 115 5.93 19.30 -5.34
CA PHE A 115 6.13 19.13 -3.90
C PHE A 115 6.68 17.73 -3.51
N ARG A 116 6.45 16.69 -4.34
CA ARG A 116 6.77 15.29 -4.02
C ARG A 116 8.25 15.03 -3.70
N GLN A 117 9.14 15.88 -4.18
CA GLN A 117 10.59 15.73 -4.05
C GLN A 117 11.19 16.92 -3.28
N THR A 118 10.48 17.35 -2.22
CA THR A 118 10.94 18.43 -1.33
C THR A 118 11.22 17.91 0.08
N PRO A 119 12.09 18.61 0.85
CA PRO A 119 12.32 18.29 2.26
C PRO A 119 11.04 18.31 3.11
N GLU A 120 10.10 19.20 2.79
CA GLU A 120 8.82 19.32 3.48
C GLU A 120 7.96 18.06 3.28
N HIS A 121 7.93 17.51 2.06
CA HIS A 121 7.24 16.27 1.80
C HIS A 121 7.89 15.09 2.53
N ALA A 122 9.22 15.05 2.56
CA ALA A 122 9.94 14.04 3.36
C ALA A 122 9.61 14.16 4.86
N ALA A 123 9.50 15.39 5.39
CA ALA A 123 9.11 15.63 6.77
C ALA A 123 7.68 15.15 7.07
N ASP A 124 6.72 15.36 6.15
CA ASP A 124 5.35 14.86 6.28
C ASP A 124 5.33 13.32 6.33
N LEU A 125 6.10 12.65 5.46
CA LEU A 125 6.17 11.19 5.44
C LEU A 125 6.94 10.63 6.67
N LYS A 126 8.00 11.31 7.13
CA LYS A 126 8.69 10.96 8.38
C LYS A 126 7.73 10.99 9.57
N ALA A 127 6.94 12.07 9.71
CA ALA A 127 5.94 12.17 10.76
C ALA A 127 4.88 11.06 10.67
N THR A 128 4.44 10.74 9.45
CA THR A 128 3.47 9.66 9.20
C THR A 128 4.04 8.29 9.61
N ILE A 129 5.26 7.97 9.19
CA ILE A 129 5.94 6.72 9.55
C ILE A 129 6.10 6.61 11.08
N ALA A 130 6.59 7.66 11.72
CA ALA A 130 6.79 7.69 13.17
C ALA A 130 5.47 7.53 13.94
N TRP A 131 4.40 8.17 13.47
CA TRP A 131 3.08 8.05 14.07
C TRP A 131 2.54 6.63 13.94
N LEU A 132 2.57 6.02 12.74
CA LEU A 132 2.10 4.65 12.49
C LEU A 132 2.89 3.61 13.29
N ARG A 133 4.21 3.75 13.39
CA ARG A 133 5.03 2.86 14.23
C ARG A 133 4.64 2.93 15.70
N ARG A 134 4.39 4.13 16.23
CA ARG A 134 3.97 4.31 17.61
C ARG A 134 2.58 3.72 17.86
N GLU A 135 1.63 3.94 16.96
CA GLU A 135 0.24 3.50 17.12
C GLU A 135 0.07 1.99 16.94
N TRP A 136 0.82 1.40 16.00
CA TRP A 136 0.57 0.01 15.61
C TRP A 136 1.71 -0.96 15.95
N GLY A 137 2.92 -0.47 16.19
CA GLY A 137 4.08 -1.31 16.52
C GLY A 137 4.52 -2.23 15.37
N LEU A 138 4.16 -1.90 14.13
CA LEU A 138 4.42 -2.72 12.96
C LEU A 138 5.46 -2.08 12.04
N PRO A 139 6.20 -2.88 11.25
CA PRO A 139 7.03 -2.35 10.16
C PRO A 139 6.19 -1.50 9.19
N VAL A 140 6.74 -0.40 8.69
CA VAL A 140 6.02 0.55 7.82
C VAL A 140 6.62 0.57 6.43
N TRP A 141 5.84 0.14 5.45
CA TRP A 141 6.15 0.21 4.03
C TRP A 141 5.52 1.44 3.39
N LEU A 142 6.19 2.00 2.39
CA LEU A 142 5.59 3.01 1.51
C LEU A 142 5.31 2.38 0.14
N ALA A 143 4.10 2.52 -0.37
CA ALA A 143 3.74 2.08 -1.71
C ALA A 143 3.24 3.27 -2.53
N GLY A 144 3.84 3.50 -3.69
CA GLY A 144 3.45 4.56 -4.61
C GLY A 144 3.09 4.01 -5.98
N THR A 145 2.14 4.65 -6.66
CA THR A 145 1.84 4.36 -8.07
C THR A 145 2.01 5.60 -8.93
N SER A 146 2.53 5.42 -10.15
CA SER A 146 2.73 6.53 -11.09
C SER A 146 3.54 7.66 -10.42
N ARG A 147 3.05 8.90 -10.41
CA ARG A 147 3.71 10.02 -9.70
C ARG A 147 3.87 9.78 -8.20
N GLY A 148 3.11 8.89 -7.58
CA GLY A 148 3.33 8.45 -6.19
C GLY A 148 4.69 7.78 -5.98
N THR A 149 5.25 7.15 -7.02
CA THR A 149 6.59 6.53 -6.94
C THR A 149 7.72 7.54 -6.78
N GLN A 150 7.55 8.76 -7.33
CA GLN A 150 8.50 9.87 -7.12
C GLN A 150 8.55 10.27 -5.63
N SER A 151 7.40 10.33 -4.94
CA SER A 151 7.34 10.55 -3.49
C SER A 151 8.05 9.44 -2.73
N VAL A 152 7.69 8.18 -3.00
CA VAL A 152 8.21 7.02 -2.27
C VAL A 152 9.71 6.87 -2.46
N ALA A 153 10.20 6.94 -3.70
CA ALA A 153 11.61 6.80 -3.99
C ALA A 153 12.42 7.95 -3.39
N PHE A 154 11.97 9.21 -3.53
CA PHE A 154 12.63 10.36 -2.93
C PHE A 154 12.73 10.22 -1.42
N VAL A 155 11.63 9.92 -0.73
CA VAL A 155 11.62 9.73 0.73
C VAL A 155 12.57 8.62 1.15
N ALA A 156 12.64 7.50 0.44
CA ALA A 156 13.55 6.40 0.74
C ALA A 156 15.03 6.74 0.47
N THR A 157 15.33 7.74 -0.39
CA THR A 157 16.70 8.25 -0.54
C THR A 157 17.10 9.22 0.57
N GLU A 158 16.14 9.94 1.16
CA GLU A 158 16.39 10.98 2.18
C GLU A 158 16.28 10.43 3.61
N LEU A 159 15.39 9.48 3.87
CA LEU A 159 15.11 8.97 5.20
C LEU A 159 15.58 7.52 5.34
N GLN A 160 16.35 7.24 6.38
CA GLN A 160 16.89 5.92 6.65
C GLN A 160 16.73 5.52 8.13
N GLY A 161 16.85 4.22 8.40
CA GLY A 161 16.75 3.68 9.75
C GLY A 161 15.39 3.98 10.41
N PRO A 162 15.36 4.44 11.66
CA PRO A 162 14.11 4.67 12.39
C PRO A 162 13.24 5.80 11.80
N ASP A 163 13.83 6.69 11.00
CA ASP A 163 13.13 7.81 10.36
C ASP A 163 12.54 7.43 9.00
N GLY A 164 13.06 6.40 8.35
CA GLY A 164 12.65 5.96 7.02
C GLY A 164 11.70 4.76 7.04
N PRO A 165 11.21 4.33 5.86
CA PRO A 165 10.39 3.12 5.73
C PRO A 165 11.20 1.85 5.95
N ASP A 166 10.52 0.73 6.28
CA ASP A 166 11.12 -0.60 6.37
C ASP A 166 11.19 -1.32 5.00
N GLY A 167 10.52 -0.77 4.00
CA GLY A 167 10.56 -1.22 2.61
C GLY A 167 9.69 -0.34 1.73
N ILE A 168 9.85 -0.47 0.43
CA ILE A 168 9.06 0.31 -0.54
C ILE A 168 8.52 -0.53 -1.68
N VAL A 169 7.37 -0.09 -2.23
CA VAL A 169 6.75 -0.63 -3.45
C VAL A 169 6.58 0.50 -4.46
N LEU A 170 7.11 0.30 -5.66
CA LEU A 170 7.08 1.24 -6.77
C LEU A 170 6.25 0.63 -7.91
N SER A 171 4.99 1.03 -8.06
CA SER A 171 4.11 0.50 -9.10
C SER A 171 3.90 1.49 -10.24
N SER A 172 3.95 1.01 -11.48
CA SER A 172 3.83 1.85 -12.69
C SER A 172 4.68 3.12 -12.58
N SER A 173 5.96 2.93 -12.31
CA SER A 173 6.90 3.99 -11.93
C SER A 173 7.06 5.06 -13.00
N ILE A 174 7.24 6.32 -12.57
CA ILE A 174 7.68 7.41 -13.47
C ILE A 174 9.15 7.16 -13.83
N LEU A 175 9.38 6.68 -15.03
CA LEU A 175 10.70 6.29 -15.54
C LEU A 175 11.34 7.38 -16.43
N SER A 176 10.51 8.30 -16.97
CA SER A 176 10.97 9.51 -17.64
C SER A 176 10.06 10.68 -17.27
N ASP A 177 10.62 11.87 -17.06
CA ASP A 177 9.86 13.09 -16.76
C ASP A 177 10.72 14.31 -17.12
N GLU A 178 10.14 15.26 -17.82
CA GLU A 178 10.82 16.51 -18.21
C GLU A 178 10.62 17.64 -17.17
N ARG A 179 9.67 17.49 -16.26
CA ARG A 179 9.28 18.54 -15.30
C ARG A 179 9.88 18.33 -13.91
N THR A 180 10.07 17.07 -13.53
CA THR A 180 10.61 16.68 -12.22
C THR A 180 11.56 15.50 -12.38
N LEU A 181 12.30 15.12 -11.34
CA LEU A 181 13.17 13.96 -11.45
C LEU A 181 12.35 12.67 -11.61
N ALA A 182 12.58 11.95 -12.69
CA ALA A 182 12.12 10.58 -12.84
C ALA A 182 12.75 9.68 -11.76
N VAL A 183 12.09 8.58 -11.40
CA VAL A 183 12.60 7.70 -10.35
C VAL A 183 14.04 7.21 -10.63
N PRO A 184 14.42 6.79 -11.85
CA PRO A 184 15.81 6.40 -12.13
C PRO A 184 16.84 7.53 -12.03
N ALA A 185 16.41 8.80 -12.06
CA ALA A 185 17.30 9.96 -11.90
C ALA A 185 17.59 10.32 -10.44
N LEU A 186 16.89 9.73 -9.49
CA LEU A 186 17.16 9.87 -8.06
C LEU A 186 18.40 9.06 -7.66
N PRO A 187 19.09 9.41 -6.54
CA PRO A 187 20.25 8.66 -6.04
C PRO A 187 19.83 7.31 -5.42
N LEU A 188 19.33 6.39 -6.26
CA LEU A 188 18.75 5.10 -5.85
C LEU A 188 19.71 4.21 -5.05
N GLN A 189 21.01 4.38 -5.24
CA GLN A 189 22.06 3.69 -4.45
C GLN A 189 22.05 4.07 -2.96
N ARG A 190 21.28 5.09 -2.57
CA ARG A 190 21.04 5.45 -1.17
C ARG A 190 19.92 4.64 -0.51
N ILE A 191 19.08 3.97 -1.29
CA ILE A 191 17.96 3.15 -0.78
C ILE A 191 18.52 1.85 -0.20
N ARG A 192 18.41 1.68 1.13
CA ARG A 192 18.96 0.56 1.90
C ARG A 192 17.88 -0.35 2.50
N VAL A 193 16.68 -0.29 1.97
CA VAL A 193 15.53 -1.12 2.37
C VAL A 193 15.09 -2.02 1.22
N PRO A 194 14.33 -3.10 1.48
CA PRO A 194 13.73 -3.91 0.43
C PRO A 194 12.90 -3.08 -0.55
N VAL A 195 13.05 -3.36 -1.85
CA VAL A 195 12.34 -2.65 -2.93
C VAL A 195 11.61 -3.63 -3.83
N LEU A 196 10.29 -3.48 -3.93
CA LEU A 196 9.47 -4.16 -4.92
C LEU A 196 9.12 -3.18 -6.04
N VAL A 197 9.46 -3.52 -7.27
CA VAL A 197 9.00 -2.83 -8.47
C VAL A 197 7.87 -3.65 -9.08
N VAL A 198 6.72 -3.02 -9.33
CA VAL A 198 5.53 -3.65 -9.91
C VAL A 198 5.18 -2.91 -11.20
N HIS A 199 5.18 -3.60 -12.32
CA HIS A 199 4.97 -2.94 -13.60
C HIS A 199 4.18 -3.82 -14.58
N HIS A 200 3.35 -3.19 -15.41
CA HIS A 200 2.67 -3.89 -16.49
C HIS A 200 3.54 -3.87 -17.76
N GLU A 201 3.76 -5.02 -18.39
CA GLU A 201 4.62 -5.15 -19.58
C GLU A 201 4.14 -4.28 -20.78
N ARG A 202 2.84 -4.02 -20.83
CA ARG A 202 2.19 -3.17 -21.85
C ARG A 202 1.71 -1.84 -21.29
N ASP A 203 2.39 -1.29 -20.26
CA ASP A 203 2.08 0.07 -19.79
C ASP A 203 2.33 1.07 -20.93
N GLY A 204 1.25 1.61 -21.47
CA GLY A 204 1.29 2.54 -22.62
C GLY A 204 1.55 3.99 -22.21
N CYS A 205 1.70 4.28 -20.92
CA CYS A 205 2.00 5.64 -20.46
C CYS A 205 3.43 6.01 -20.84
N ARG A 206 3.60 7.08 -21.63
CA ARG A 206 4.92 7.54 -22.11
C ARG A 206 5.92 7.84 -20.98
N LEU A 207 5.46 8.14 -19.77
CA LEU A 207 6.30 8.41 -18.61
C LEU A 207 6.70 7.12 -17.87
N CYS A 208 6.08 5.99 -18.19
CA CYS A 208 6.16 4.74 -17.44
C CYS A 208 6.46 3.54 -18.36
N ALA A 209 7.14 3.75 -19.48
CA ALA A 209 7.38 2.73 -20.49
C ALA A 209 8.19 1.54 -19.92
N PHE A 210 7.65 0.32 -20.03
CA PHE A 210 8.21 -0.90 -19.41
C PHE A 210 9.68 -1.17 -19.79
N ASN A 211 10.09 -0.84 -21.02
CA ASN A 211 11.47 -1.02 -21.48
C ASN A 211 12.51 -0.18 -20.70
N GLN A 212 12.07 0.80 -19.91
CA GLN A 212 12.93 1.63 -19.06
C GLN A 212 13.05 1.11 -17.62
N VAL A 213 12.30 0.05 -17.24
CA VAL A 213 12.31 -0.52 -15.88
C VAL A 213 13.70 -1.04 -15.52
N ALA A 214 14.48 -1.53 -16.48
CA ALA A 214 15.84 -2.03 -16.24
C ALA A 214 16.72 -0.96 -15.57
N ALA A 215 16.69 0.29 -16.05
CA ALA A 215 17.47 1.38 -15.46
C ALA A 215 17.10 1.66 -13.99
N LEU A 216 15.80 1.55 -13.64
CA LEU A 216 15.35 1.64 -12.26
C LEU A 216 15.93 0.49 -11.42
N MET A 217 15.84 -0.75 -11.90
CA MET A 217 16.36 -1.93 -11.21
C MET A 217 17.88 -1.88 -11.02
N ASP A 218 18.61 -1.42 -12.03
CA ASP A 218 20.07 -1.30 -11.99
C ASP A 218 20.53 -0.26 -10.96
N GLY A 219 19.80 0.86 -10.82
CA GLY A 219 20.08 1.90 -9.83
C GLY A 219 19.94 1.47 -8.37
N LEU A 220 19.15 0.44 -8.08
CA LEU A 220 18.89 -0.07 -6.72
C LEU A 220 20.04 -0.98 -6.20
N THR A 221 21.26 -0.45 -6.17
CA THR A 221 22.48 -1.24 -5.86
C THR A 221 22.64 -1.56 -4.39
N ALA A 222 22.10 -0.75 -3.48
CA ALA A 222 22.21 -0.94 -2.03
C ALA A 222 20.96 -1.57 -1.39
N ALA A 223 19.93 -1.84 -2.17
CA ALA A 223 18.71 -2.50 -1.66
C ALA A 223 19.04 -3.96 -1.26
N PRO A 224 18.79 -4.37 0.00
CA PRO A 224 19.15 -5.72 0.48
C PRO A 224 18.34 -6.83 -0.21
N ARG A 225 17.17 -6.50 -0.69
CA ARG A 225 16.28 -7.35 -1.48
C ARG A 225 15.55 -6.49 -2.51
N LYS A 226 15.63 -6.86 -3.78
CA LYS A 226 14.87 -6.18 -4.84
C LYS A 226 14.27 -7.20 -5.80
N GLN A 227 13.07 -6.90 -6.29
CA GLN A 227 12.38 -7.74 -7.27
C GLN A 227 11.55 -6.89 -8.21
N LEU A 228 11.47 -7.31 -9.47
CA LEU A 228 10.48 -6.86 -10.43
C LEU A 228 9.36 -7.91 -10.52
N LEU A 229 8.12 -7.49 -10.27
CA LEU A 229 6.92 -8.23 -10.64
C LEU A 229 6.38 -7.60 -11.93
N ALA A 230 6.57 -8.29 -13.04
CA ALA A 230 6.03 -7.90 -14.33
C ALA A 230 4.67 -8.58 -14.55
N PHE A 231 3.67 -7.79 -14.92
CA PHE A 231 2.31 -8.28 -15.15
C PHE A 231 1.92 -8.12 -16.61
N SER A 232 1.08 -9.04 -17.08
CA SER A 232 0.43 -9.00 -18.38
C SER A 232 -1.06 -9.30 -18.23
N GLY A 233 -1.84 -9.17 -19.29
CA GLY A 233 -3.29 -9.36 -19.24
C GLY A 233 -4.04 -8.06 -18.88
N GLY A 234 -5.24 -8.22 -18.31
CA GLY A 234 -6.09 -7.07 -18.01
C GLY A 234 -6.64 -6.35 -19.25
N ILE A 235 -7.20 -5.18 -19.01
CA ILE A 235 -7.90 -4.36 -20.00
C ILE A 235 -7.28 -2.97 -20.02
N SER A 236 -7.14 -2.36 -21.21
CA SER A 236 -6.66 -0.97 -21.35
C SER A 236 -7.72 -0.13 -22.04
N GLU A 237 -8.25 0.85 -21.33
CA GLU A 237 -9.29 1.75 -21.81
C GLU A 237 -8.88 3.21 -21.62
N GLY A 238 -9.20 4.05 -22.61
CA GLY A 238 -8.98 5.50 -22.55
C GLY A 238 -7.50 5.90 -22.65
N ASP A 239 -7.13 6.96 -21.93
CA ASP A 239 -5.75 7.47 -21.91
C ASP A 239 -4.80 6.44 -21.27
N PRO A 240 -3.68 6.11 -21.94
CA PRO A 240 -2.74 5.12 -21.46
C PRO A 240 -2.12 5.41 -20.07
N CYS A 241 -2.09 6.67 -19.63
CA CYS A 241 -1.60 7.05 -18.31
C CYS A 241 -2.70 7.06 -17.22
N HIS A 242 -3.92 6.69 -17.56
CA HIS A 242 -5.05 6.69 -16.61
C HIS A 242 -5.28 5.32 -15.97
N ALA A 243 -6.07 5.34 -14.93
CA ALA A 243 -6.29 4.19 -14.04
C ALA A 243 -6.99 2.99 -14.69
N LYS A 244 -7.78 3.22 -15.76
CA LYS A 244 -8.48 2.17 -16.52
C LYS A 244 -7.65 1.57 -17.66
N ALA A 245 -6.42 2.02 -17.82
CA ALA A 245 -5.45 1.43 -18.74
C ALA A 245 -4.59 0.34 -18.04
N HIS A 246 -3.71 -0.32 -18.79
CA HIS A 246 -2.70 -1.22 -18.22
C HIS A 246 -1.83 -0.53 -17.16
N HIS A 247 -1.63 0.79 -17.26
CA HIS A 247 -0.98 1.64 -16.26
C HIS A 247 -1.59 1.50 -14.85
N GLY A 248 -2.90 1.30 -14.76
CA GLY A 248 -3.61 1.09 -13.50
C GLY A 248 -3.89 -0.38 -13.18
N PHE A 249 -3.32 -1.34 -13.92
CA PHE A 249 -3.57 -2.79 -13.74
C PHE A 249 -5.05 -3.15 -13.86
N ASN A 250 -5.80 -2.45 -14.70
CA ASN A 250 -7.24 -2.63 -14.85
C ASN A 250 -7.62 -4.07 -15.24
N GLY A 251 -8.47 -4.70 -14.41
CA GLY A 251 -8.94 -6.08 -14.58
C GLY A 251 -8.01 -7.17 -14.02
N ILE A 252 -6.85 -6.79 -13.42
CA ILE A 252 -5.93 -7.73 -12.75
C ILE A 252 -5.52 -7.25 -11.35
N GLU A 253 -6.23 -6.26 -10.80
CA GLU A 253 -5.88 -5.60 -9.54
C GLU A 253 -5.68 -6.58 -8.38
N ALA A 254 -6.61 -7.53 -8.23
CA ALA A 254 -6.58 -8.48 -7.11
C ALA A 254 -5.31 -9.36 -7.15
N ASP A 255 -4.87 -9.76 -8.33
CA ASP A 255 -3.65 -10.57 -8.49
C ASP A 255 -2.40 -9.73 -8.18
N VAL A 256 -2.36 -8.49 -8.66
CA VAL A 256 -1.26 -7.55 -8.38
C VAL A 256 -1.14 -7.29 -6.87
N VAL A 257 -2.25 -6.98 -6.20
CA VAL A 257 -2.27 -6.73 -4.75
C VAL A 257 -1.84 -7.97 -3.97
N ARG A 258 -2.38 -9.14 -4.31
CA ARG A 258 -2.05 -10.40 -3.65
C ARG A 258 -0.55 -10.70 -3.75
N GLN A 259 0.07 -10.56 -4.93
CA GLN A 259 1.49 -10.85 -5.13
C GLN A 259 2.38 -9.79 -4.44
N ALA A 260 2.01 -8.51 -4.52
CA ALA A 260 2.75 -7.43 -3.84
C ALA A 260 2.70 -7.60 -2.32
N ALA A 261 1.53 -7.87 -1.74
CA ALA A 261 1.38 -8.11 -0.31
C ALA A 261 2.14 -9.36 0.16
N ALA A 262 2.06 -10.46 -0.59
CA ALA A 262 2.82 -11.67 -0.29
C ALA A 262 4.33 -11.40 -0.26
N TRP A 263 4.85 -10.59 -1.20
CA TRP A 263 6.27 -10.23 -1.22
C TRP A 263 6.66 -9.33 -0.05
N MET A 264 5.82 -8.36 0.32
CA MET A 264 6.05 -7.49 1.47
C MET A 264 6.11 -8.27 2.79
N LEU A 265 5.26 -9.29 2.93
CA LEU A 265 5.13 -10.11 4.14
C LEU A 265 6.13 -11.29 4.18
N ALA A 266 6.78 -11.61 3.07
CA ALA A 266 7.84 -12.62 3.04
C ALA A 266 9.07 -12.15 3.82
N ARG A 267 9.57 -13.01 4.73
CA ARG A 267 10.76 -12.78 5.56
C ARG A 267 12.05 -13.06 4.80
#